data_fb93fd5390479e43a78e9a76c58fb834
#
_entry.id   fb93fd5390479e43a78e9a76c58fb834
#
_cell.length_a   1.000
_cell.length_b   1.000
_cell.length_c   1.000
_cell.angle_alpha   90.00
_cell.angle_beta   90.00
_cell.angle_gamma   90.00
#
_symmetry.space_group_name_H-M   'P 1'
#
loop_
_entity.id
_entity.type
_entity.pdbx_description
1 polymer ?
#
loop_
_entity_poly.entity_id
_entity_poly.type
_entity_poly.pdbx_seq_one_letter_code
_entity_poly.pdbx_strand_id
1 'polypeptide(L)'
;VATSLPAVRFGECLEKTATMVDDIAVVRSITSPLGEHNFGTHYMMTGYKPTPVLEYPCFGSVLAHRELQRAGGHVLPPHIAVPHFRVGGASFSGSGFLPDSVRPFSVESDPAKPGFKVKHLQIPNGLTGVNVARRKKYLEKLNQFYGVADATDSDGFQEAFKLIGSREAQIAFQLDQESEQLRQRYGRRTIGQSCLLARRLVQRGVPFVTVNYKGWDTHNDLVTRLKDGYVGAKTPVGLIPSLDLALSALIQDLKQQGMLDDTLVVVMGEFGRTPKLNTRGGRDHWPRVFSALFAGGGVAGGQIIGASDRTGESPKDNPITPADLAASIYHLLGINPATQLPTSDGRPVRLTPAGSRVISELT
;
A
#
# COMPACT_ATOMS: atom_id res chain seq x y z
N VAL A 1 24.21 -6.94 -8.13
CA VAL A 1 24.26 -8.42 -8.11
C VAL A 1 23.63 -8.98 -9.37
N ALA A 2 24.07 -10.17 -9.80
CA ALA A 2 23.50 -10.91 -10.94
C ALA A 2 22.14 -11.51 -10.54
N THR A 3 21.32 -11.80 -11.56
CA THR A 3 20.05 -12.53 -11.42
C THR A 3 20.07 -13.79 -12.28
N SER A 4 19.01 -14.61 -12.22
CA SER A 4 18.82 -15.75 -13.14
C SER A 4 18.62 -15.31 -14.60
N LEU A 5 18.12 -14.10 -14.83
CA LEU A 5 17.90 -13.55 -16.18
C LEU A 5 19.22 -13.05 -16.78
N PRO A 6 19.58 -13.45 -18.02
CA PRO A 6 20.77 -12.99 -18.70
C PRO A 6 20.80 -11.45 -18.82
N ALA A 7 21.94 -10.84 -18.52
CA ALA A 7 22.18 -9.39 -18.58
C ALA A 7 21.35 -8.51 -17.63
N VAL A 8 20.49 -9.09 -16.79
CA VAL A 8 19.74 -8.36 -15.75
C VAL A 8 20.53 -8.34 -14.45
N ARG A 9 20.75 -7.15 -13.92
CA ARG A 9 21.45 -6.95 -12.65
C ARG A 9 20.64 -6.03 -11.75
N PHE A 10 20.62 -6.34 -10.46
CA PHE A 10 20.07 -5.47 -9.41
C PHE A 10 21.19 -4.72 -8.68
N GLY A 11 20.83 -3.65 -7.98
CA GLY A 11 21.74 -2.97 -7.06
C GLY A 11 22.25 -3.91 -5.96
N GLU A 12 23.42 -3.65 -5.43
CA GLU A 12 24.09 -4.51 -4.45
C GLU A 12 23.28 -4.75 -3.16
N CYS A 13 22.41 -3.81 -2.80
CA CYS A 13 21.55 -3.91 -1.60
C CYS A 13 20.25 -4.68 -1.80
N LEU A 14 20.02 -5.25 -3.01
CA LEU A 14 18.81 -6.01 -3.38
C LEU A 14 19.15 -7.48 -3.70
N GLU A 15 20.08 -8.06 -2.93
CA GLU A 15 20.57 -9.43 -3.16
C GLU A 15 19.47 -10.48 -3.10
N LYS A 16 18.57 -10.37 -2.12
CA LYS A 16 17.47 -11.35 -1.93
C LYS A 16 16.38 -11.17 -2.99
N THR A 17 16.01 -9.93 -3.30
CA THR A 17 15.07 -9.63 -4.37
C THR A 17 15.60 -10.09 -5.73
N ALA A 18 16.91 -9.97 -5.97
CA ALA A 18 17.56 -10.45 -7.19
C ALA A 18 17.40 -11.96 -7.41
N THR A 19 17.34 -12.75 -6.34
CA THR A 19 17.13 -14.21 -6.43
C THR A 19 15.69 -14.60 -6.80
N MET A 20 14.78 -13.63 -6.80
CA MET A 20 13.36 -13.82 -7.05
C MET A 20 12.91 -13.17 -8.36
N VAL A 21 13.86 -12.84 -9.24
CA VAL A 21 13.56 -12.14 -10.50
C VAL A 21 12.53 -12.88 -11.35
N ASP A 22 12.49 -14.21 -11.27
CA ASP A 22 11.54 -15.05 -12.02
C ASP A 22 10.08 -14.94 -11.48
N ASP A 23 9.90 -14.46 -10.26
CA ASP A 23 8.59 -14.25 -9.63
C ASP A 23 8.13 -12.78 -9.69
N ILE A 24 8.94 -11.88 -10.26
CA ILE A 24 8.67 -10.44 -10.28
C ILE A 24 8.73 -9.84 -11.68
N ALA A 25 7.97 -8.78 -11.90
CA ALA A 25 8.11 -7.89 -13.06
C ALA A 25 8.55 -6.49 -12.60
N VAL A 26 9.48 -5.88 -13.33
CA VAL A 26 10.01 -4.55 -13.02
C VAL A 26 9.73 -3.59 -14.17
N VAL A 27 8.90 -2.58 -13.91
CA VAL A 27 8.65 -1.46 -14.83
C VAL A 27 9.68 -0.37 -14.56
N ARG A 28 10.50 -0.01 -15.56
CA ARG A 28 11.64 0.92 -15.40
C ARG A 28 11.48 2.26 -16.12
N SER A 29 10.35 2.49 -16.73
CA SER A 29 10.10 3.64 -17.60
C SER A 29 8.89 4.47 -17.19
N ILE A 30 8.53 4.43 -15.89
CA ILE A 30 7.45 5.26 -15.39
C ILE A 30 7.88 6.72 -15.49
N THR A 31 6.98 7.56 -16.00
CA THR A 31 7.21 9.00 -16.15
C THR A 31 6.01 9.79 -15.69
N SER A 32 6.26 10.86 -14.95
CA SER A 32 5.23 11.77 -14.42
C SER A 32 5.69 13.22 -14.59
N PRO A 33 4.79 14.17 -14.80
CA PRO A 33 5.12 15.59 -14.74
C PRO A 33 5.18 16.14 -13.31
N LEU A 34 4.84 15.33 -12.27
CA LEU A 34 4.65 15.78 -10.91
C LEU A 34 5.79 15.33 -10.01
N GLY A 35 6.57 16.29 -9.51
CA GLY A 35 7.75 16.08 -8.64
C GLY A 35 7.58 16.63 -7.21
N GLU A 36 6.35 16.90 -6.78
CA GLU A 36 6.02 17.29 -5.41
C GLU A 36 5.31 16.11 -4.72
N HIS A 37 5.60 15.88 -3.45
CA HIS A 37 5.17 14.67 -2.73
C HIS A 37 3.66 14.43 -2.76
N ASN A 38 2.87 15.44 -2.46
CA ASN A 38 1.41 15.28 -2.38
C ASN A 38 0.80 14.99 -3.76
N PHE A 39 1.24 15.74 -4.78
CA PHE A 39 0.73 15.59 -6.15
C PHE A 39 1.20 14.29 -6.79
N GLY A 40 2.47 13.94 -6.60
CA GLY A 40 3.03 12.68 -7.07
C GLY A 40 2.32 11.48 -6.41
N THR A 41 2.16 11.53 -5.09
CA THR A 41 1.45 10.48 -4.34
C THR A 41 0.01 10.31 -4.81
N HIS A 42 -0.75 11.41 -4.92
CA HIS A 42 -2.12 11.36 -5.41
C HIS A 42 -2.17 10.71 -6.80
N TYR A 43 -1.30 11.14 -7.72
CA TYR A 43 -1.28 10.60 -9.07
C TYR A 43 -0.92 9.11 -9.11
N MET A 44 0.08 8.68 -8.33
CA MET A 44 0.48 7.26 -8.25
C MET A 44 -0.58 6.38 -7.58
N MET A 45 -1.34 6.90 -6.61
CA MET A 45 -2.33 6.14 -5.86
C MET A 45 -3.71 6.09 -6.54
N THR A 46 -3.96 6.97 -7.52
CA THR A 46 -5.30 7.12 -8.14
C THR A 46 -5.30 6.97 -9.66
N GLY A 47 -4.13 7.19 -10.33
CA GLY A 47 -4.06 7.33 -11.78
C GLY A 47 -4.52 8.69 -12.31
N TYR A 48 -4.95 9.60 -11.43
CA TYR A 48 -5.40 10.94 -11.79
C TYR A 48 -4.47 12.01 -11.26
N LYS A 49 -4.18 13.02 -12.08
CA LYS A 49 -3.54 14.23 -11.58
C LYS A 49 -4.48 14.93 -10.59
N PRO A 50 -3.96 15.45 -9.48
CA PRO A 50 -4.81 16.17 -8.52
C PRO A 50 -5.46 17.39 -9.16
N THR A 51 -6.70 17.64 -8.81
CA THR A 51 -7.47 18.81 -9.22
C THR A 51 -8.11 19.47 -8.01
N PRO A 52 -8.34 20.77 -8.01
CA PRO A 52 -9.01 21.44 -6.88
C PRO A 52 -10.52 21.11 -6.79
N VAL A 53 -11.09 20.50 -7.81
CA VAL A 53 -12.54 20.27 -7.93
C VAL A 53 -12.97 18.91 -7.40
N LEU A 54 -12.12 17.89 -7.56
CA LEU A 54 -12.47 16.52 -7.22
C LEU A 54 -11.24 15.77 -6.70
N GLU A 55 -11.35 15.17 -5.52
CA GLU A 55 -10.40 14.18 -5.02
C GLU A 55 -10.81 12.79 -5.53
N TYR A 56 -9.87 12.08 -6.14
CA TYR A 56 -10.11 10.73 -6.67
C TYR A 56 -9.79 9.67 -5.62
N PRO A 57 -10.54 8.54 -5.58
CA PRO A 57 -10.27 7.45 -4.64
C PRO A 57 -8.99 6.70 -5.00
N CYS A 58 -8.25 6.24 -3.99
CA CYS A 58 -7.13 5.31 -4.19
C CYS A 58 -7.61 3.89 -4.52
N PHE A 59 -6.72 3.05 -5.05
CA PHE A 59 -7.02 1.67 -5.46
C PHE A 59 -7.73 0.87 -4.37
N GLY A 60 -7.23 0.94 -3.13
CA GLY A 60 -7.79 0.21 -2.01
C GLY A 60 -9.20 0.66 -1.64
N SER A 61 -9.50 1.95 -1.77
CA SER A 61 -10.86 2.46 -1.50
C SER A 61 -11.84 2.09 -2.61
N VAL A 62 -11.39 2.03 -3.87
CA VAL A 62 -12.22 1.51 -4.97
C VAL A 62 -12.54 0.03 -4.76
N LEU A 63 -11.54 -0.77 -4.38
CA LEU A 63 -11.75 -2.20 -4.11
C LEU A 63 -12.64 -2.39 -2.87
N ALA A 64 -12.43 -1.61 -1.81
CA ALA A 64 -13.27 -1.61 -0.62
C ALA A 64 -14.74 -1.29 -0.96
N HIS A 65 -14.98 -0.28 -1.79
CA HIS A 65 -16.32 0.08 -2.26
C HIS A 65 -17.00 -1.08 -2.99
N ARG A 66 -16.26 -1.75 -3.86
CA ARG A 66 -16.77 -2.94 -4.57
C ARG A 66 -17.08 -4.10 -3.62
N GLU A 67 -16.21 -4.35 -2.66
CA GLU A 67 -16.39 -5.45 -1.70
C GLU A 67 -17.55 -5.21 -0.73
N LEU A 68 -17.75 -3.98 -0.26
CA LEU A 68 -18.90 -3.65 0.59
C LEU A 68 -20.26 -3.77 -0.12
N GLN A 69 -20.28 -3.72 -1.46
CA GLN A 69 -21.51 -3.97 -2.24
C GLN A 69 -21.82 -5.47 -2.40
N ARG A 70 -20.89 -6.36 -2.07
CA ARG A 70 -21.12 -7.82 -2.11
C ARG A 70 -21.85 -8.29 -0.86
N ALA A 71 -22.80 -9.21 -1.04
CA ALA A 71 -23.46 -9.83 0.09
C ALA A 71 -22.49 -10.67 0.93
N GLY A 72 -22.46 -10.49 2.26
CA GLY A 72 -21.65 -11.33 3.14
C GLY A 72 -21.00 -10.60 4.32
N GLY A 73 -20.81 -9.30 4.22
CA GLY A 73 -20.19 -8.48 5.28
C GLY A 73 -18.72 -8.90 5.60
N HIS A 74 -17.88 -7.93 5.89
CA HIS A 74 -16.50 -8.16 6.32
C HIS A 74 -16.40 -8.00 7.84
N VAL A 75 -15.62 -8.86 8.50
CA VAL A 75 -15.26 -8.71 9.91
C VAL A 75 -14.14 -7.69 10.05
N LEU A 76 -13.20 -7.68 9.10
CA LEU A 76 -12.08 -6.74 9.02
C LEU A 76 -12.39 -5.64 8.00
N PRO A 77 -11.90 -4.41 8.22
CA PRO A 77 -12.00 -3.36 7.21
C PRO A 77 -11.43 -3.82 5.86
N PRO A 78 -12.12 -3.57 4.76
CA PRO A 78 -11.69 -4.06 3.44
C PRO A 78 -10.44 -3.34 2.91
N HIS A 79 -10.06 -2.21 3.48
CA HIS A 79 -8.80 -1.54 3.20
C HIS A 79 -8.10 -1.17 4.49
N ILE A 80 -6.93 -1.76 4.74
CA ILE A 80 -6.12 -1.51 5.94
C ILE A 80 -4.78 -0.91 5.54
N ALA A 81 -4.34 0.13 6.26
CA ALA A 81 -3.04 0.78 6.07
C ALA A 81 -2.11 0.55 7.28
N VAL A 82 -0.90 0.11 7.02
CA VAL A 82 0.10 -0.26 8.01
C VAL A 82 1.40 0.53 7.80
N PRO A 83 1.92 1.20 8.79
CA PRO A 83 1.31 1.54 10.09
C PRO A 83 0.18 2.57 9.95
N HIS A 84 0.18 3.41 8.93
CA HIS A 84 -0.82 4.44 8.67
C HIS A 84 -0.87 4.81 7.19
N PHE A 85 -2.02 5.30 6.76
CA PHE A 85 -2.24 5.67 5.35
C PHE A 85 -1.58 6.99 4.96
N ARG A 86 -1.28 7.85 5.91
CA ARG A 86 -0.75 9.18 5.64
C ARG A 86 0.57 9.09 4.86
N VAL A 87 0.53 9.52 3.60
CA VAL A 87 1.66 9.57 2.69
C VAL A 87 1.88 11.04 2.33
N GLY A 88 3.11 11.51 2.45
CA GLY A 88 3.48 12.85 1.99
C GLY A 88 2.89 13.96 2.82
N GLY A 89 2.61 14.70 3.33
CA GLY A 89 2.12 15.83 4.12
C GLY A 89 0.69 16.27 3.86
N ALA A 90 0.00 15.72 2.85
CA ALA A 90 -1.32 16.20 2.44
C ALA A 90 -2.48 15.54 3.20
N SER A 91 -3.62 16.21 3.08
CA SER A 91 -4.93 15.77 3.57
C SER A 91 -5.60 14.70 2.67
N PHE A 92 -4.83 13.95 1.87
CA PHE A 92 -5.39 12.90 1.01
C PHE A 92 -6.11 11.84 1.85
N SER A 93 -7.43 11.78 1.71
CA SER A 93 -8.29 10.90 2.51
C SER A 93 -8.20 9.43 2.09
N GLY A 94 -7.88 9.20 0.84
CA GLY A 94 -7.90 7.91 0.17
C GLY A 94 -9.26 7.54 -0.37
N SER A 95 -10.37 7.91 0.27
CA SER A 95 -11.73 7.64 -0.24
C SER A 95 -12.09 8.51 -1.44
N GLY A 96 -11.49 9.71 -1.56
CA GLY A 96 -11.83 10.65 -2.62
C GLY A 96 -13.32 11.01 -2.59
N PHE A 97 -13.98 10.91 -3.75
CA PHE A 97 -15.42 11.18 -3.88
C PHE A 97 -16.33 10.01 -3.42
N LEU A 98 -15.75 8.88 -3.01
CA LEU A 98 -16.48 7.76 -2.44
C LEU A 98 -16.85 8.01 -0.96
N PRO A 99 -17.84 7.29 -0.42
CA PRO A 99 -18.22 7.41 0.99
C PRO A 99 -17.06 7.19 1.96
N ASP A 100 -17.14 7.82 3.12
CA ASP A 100 -16.12 7.68 4.19
C ASP A 100 -15.97 6.25 4.71
N SER A 101 -16.97 5.39 4.55
CA SER A 101 -16.93 3.96 4.91
C SER A 101 -15.84 3.17 4.16
N VAL A 102 -15.35 3.67 3.03
CA VAL A 102 -14.25 3.04 2.27
C VAL A 102 -12.88 3.67 2.53
N ARG A 103 -12.78 4.57 3.51
CA ARG A 103 -11.48 5.09 3.95
C ARG A 103 -10.57 3.98 4.43
N PRO A 104 -9.24 4.08 4.16
CA PRO A 104 -8.28 3.14 4.73
C PRO A 104 -8.30 3.16 6.26
N PHE A 105 -8.50 2.02 6.87
CA PHE A 105 -8.32 1.86 8.31
C PHE A 105 -6.83 1.87 8.64
N SER A 106 -6.35 2.91 9.30
CA SER A 106 -4.97 3.03 9.74
C SER A 106 -4.73 2.32 11.06
N VAL A 107 -3.70 1.47 11.13
CA VAL A 107 -3.31 0.74 12.34
C VAL A 107 -2.80 1.68 13.45
N GLU A 108 -2.20 2.81 13.07
CA GLU A 108 -1.70 3.89 13.95
C GLU A 108 -0.65 3.45 14.99
N SER A 109 -0.07 2.27 14.78
CA SER A 109 0.97 1.70 15.65
C SER A 109 2.04 1.01 14.81
N ASP A 110 3.29 1.09 15.23
CA ASP A 110 4.41 0.43 14.56
C ASP A 110 4.46 -1.06 14.93
N PRO A 111 4.26 -1.98 13.97
CA PRO A 111 4.28 -3.43 14.22
C PRO A 111 5.63 -3.98 14.71
N ALA A 112 6.72 -3.24 14.53
CA ALA A 112 8.04 -3.63 15.00
C ALA A 112 8.26 -3.36 16.50
N LYS A 113 7.44 -2.52 17.12
CA LYS A 113 7.62 -2.18 18.53
C LYS A 113 7.19 -3.32 19.46
N PRO A 114 7.91 -3.54 20.57
CA PRO A 114 7.46 -4.46 21.62
C PRO A 114 6.07 -4.09 22.12
N GLY A 115 5.24 -5.10 22.34
CA GLY A 115 3.87 -4.87 22.81
C GLY A 115 2.95 -4.21 21.76
N PHE A 116 3.26 -4.35 20.47
CA PHE A 116 2.42 -3.85 19.38
C PHE A 116 0.96 -4.22 19.59
N LYS A 117 0.10 -3.22 19.51
CA LYS A 117 -1.36 -3.35 19.61
C LYS A 117 -2.01 -2.30 18.73
N VAL A 118 -3.11 -2.65 18.10
CA VAL A 118 -3.94 -1.69 17.36
C VAL A 118 -4.81 -0.92 18.37
N LYS A 119 -4.54 0.37 18.49
CA LYS A 119 -5.11 1.22 19.53
C LYS A 119 -6.64 1.21 19.56
N HIS A 120 -7.26 1.23 18.41
CA HIS A 120 -8.72 1.33 18.28
C HIS A 120 -9.46 -0.01 18.39
N LEU A 121 -8.74 -1.14 18.47
CA LEU A 121 -9.32 -2.48 18.67
C LEU A 121 -9.36 -2.89 20.14
N GLN A 122 -8.82 -2.09 21.03
CA GLN A 122 -8.84 -2.41 22.47
C GLN A 122 -10.08 -1.85 23.11
N ILE A 123 -10.79 -2.72 23.81
CA ILE A 123 -11.83 -2.26 24.76
C ILE A 123 -11.09 -1.44 25.83
N PRO A 124 -11.44 -0.15 26.04
CA PRO A 124 -10.80 0.67 27.05
C PRO A 124 -10.84 0.00 28.43
N ASN A 125 -9.77 0.18 29.22
CA ASN A 125 -9.68 -0.37 30.57
C ASN A 125 -10.94 0.00 31.39
N GLY A 126 -11.53 -0.98 32.06
CA GLY A 126 -12.76 -0.82 32.84
C GLY A 126 -14.07 -1.00 32.05
N LEU A 127 -13.99 -1.25 30.74
CA LEU A 127 -15.14 -1.63 29.93
C LEU A 127 -15.11 -3.13 29.62
N THR A 128 -16.27 -3.77 29.66
CA THR A 128 -16.46 -5.15 29.20
C THR A 128 -17.20 -5.14 27.86
N GLY A 129 -17.14 -6.23 27.11
CA GLY A 129 -17.93 -6.39 25.88
C GLY A 129 -19.43 -6.12 26.09
N VAL A 130 -19.96 -6.48 27.26
CA VAL A 130 -21.36 -6.18 27.67
C VAL A 130 -21.57 -4.66 27.77
N ASN A 131 -20.62 -3.93 28.34
CA ASN A 131 -20.72 -2.46 28.45
C ASN A 131 -20.63 -1.78 27.07
N VAL A 132 -19.83 -2.31 26.16
CA VAL A 132 -19.73 -1.82 24.76
C VAL A 132 -21.05 -2.03 24.03
N ALA A 133 -21.65 -3.23 24.11
CA ALA A 133 -22.95 -3.53 23.52
C ALA A 133 -24.08 -2.66 24.12
N ARG A 134 -24.06 -2.42 25.44
CA ARG A 134 -25.02 -1.55 26.12
C ARG A 134 -24.89 -0.10 25.68
N ARG A 135 -23.68 0.42 25.52
CA ARG A 135 -23.43 1.79 25.00
C ARG A 135 -23.95 1.95 23.58
N LYS A 136 -23.72 0.96 22.71
CA LYS A 136 -24.28 0.93 21.35
C LYS A 136 -25.81 1.10 21.41
N LYS A 137 -26.49 0.29 22.21
CA LYS A 137 -27.96 0.35 22.38
C LYS A 137 -28.47 1.69 22.93
N TYR A 138 -27.68 2.35 23.81
CA TYR A 138 -28.03 3.67 24.29
C TYR A 138 -27.87 4.75 23.20
N LEU A 139 -26.83 4.68 22.42
CA LEU A 139 -26.63 5.61 21.30
C LEU A 139 -27.73 5.46 20.24
N GLU A 140 -28.11 4.24 19.88
CA GLU A 140 -29.23 3.97 18.97
C GLU A 140 -30.53 4.60 19.48
N LYS A 141 -30.82 4.45 20.79
CA LYS A 141 -32.00 5.07 21.39
C LYS A 141 -31.95 6.60 21.44
N LEU A 142 -30.80 7.19 21.74
CA LEU A 142 -30.60 8.64 21.73
C LEU A 142 -30.82 9.23 20.34
N ASN A 143 -30.32 8.58 19.31
CA ASN A 143 -30.51 9.01 17.93
C ASN A 143 -31.97 8.96 17.48
N GLN A 144 -32.66 7.87 17.85
CA GLN A 144 -34.12 7.76 17.63
C GLN A 144 -34.85 8.91 18.32
N PHE A 145 -34.46 9.25 19.55
CA PHE A 145 -35.11 10.31 20.33
C PHE A 145 -34.87 11.70 19.78
N TYR A 146 -33.66 11.99 19.32
CA TYR A 146 -33.30 13.32 18.79
C TYR A 146 -33.57 13.47 17.29
N GLY A 147 -34.10 12.48 16.62
CA GLY A 147 -34.37 12.53 15.18
C GLY A 147 -33.09 12.71 14.33
N VAL A 148 -31.92 12.44 14.91
CA VAL A 148 -30.64 12.51 14.21
C VAL A 148 -30.47 11.17 13.47
N ALA A 149 -31.07 11.08 12.30
CA ALA A 149 -31.10 9.84 11.51
C ALA A 149 -29.71 9.36 11.05
N ASP A 150 -28.70 10.21 11.05
CA ASP A 150 -27.48 9.97 10.28
C ASP A 150 -26.18 9.70 11.06
N ALA A 151 -26.09 9.99 12.35
CA ALA A 151 -24.79 9.95 13.03
C ALA A 151 -24.38 8.53 13.51
N THR A 152 -25.33 7.63 13.73
CA THR A 152 -25.09 6.25 14.18
C THR A 152 -25.49 5.19 13.15
N ASP A 153 -26.29 5.58 12.15
CA ASP A 153 -26.53 4.77 10.95
C ASP A 153 -25.38 4.91 9.94
N SER A 154 -24.34 5.68 10.27
CA SER A 154 -23.15 5.66 9.44
C SER A 154 -22.57 4.24 9.51
N ASP A 155 -22.48 3.59 8.36
CA ASP A 155 -21.88 2.26 8.19
C ASP A 155 -20.55 2.14 8.96
N GLY A 156 -19.76 3.20 9.00
CA GLY A 156 -18.51 3.25 9.72
C GLY A 156 -18.61 3.09 11.25
N PHE A 157 -19.70 3.55 11.88
CA PHE A 157 -19.89 3.36 13.31
C PHE A 157 -20.25 1.90 13.64
N GLN A 158 -21.12 1.29 12.84
CA GLN A 158 -21.50 -0.11 12.97
C GLN A 158 -20.30 -1.04 12.73
N GLU A 159 -19.47 -0.74 11.73
CA GLU A 159 -18.23 -1.47 11.45
C GLU A 159 -17.21 -1.35 12.58
N ALA A 160 -17.03 -0.17 13.16
CA ALA A 160 -16.15 0.02 14.31
C ALA A 160 -16.56 -0.83 15.50
N PHE A 161 -17.86 -0.91 15.80
CA PHE A 161 -18.37 -1.76 16.90
C PHE A 161 -18.21 -3.25 16.62
N LYS A 162 -18.45 -3.70 15.38
CA LYS A 162 -18.20 -5.09 14.97
C LYS A 162 -16.72 -5.44 15.16
N LEU A 163 -15.83 -4.54 14.73
CA LEU A 163 -14.40 -4.73 14.80
C LEU A 163 -13.89 -4.81 16.25
N ILE A 164 -14.31 -3.90 17.13
CA ILE A 164 -13.92 -3.88 18.56
C ILE A 164 -14.37 -5.14 19.29
N GLY A 165 -15.57 -5.65 18.96
CA GLY A 165 -16.14 -6.85 19.57
C GLY A 165 -15.62 -8.17 18.99
N SER A 166 -14.93 -8.15 17.87
CA SER A 166 -14.52 -9.35 17.16
C SER A 166 -13.21 -9.93 17.69
N ARG A 167 -13.28 -11.14 18.23
CA ARG A 167 -12.08 -11.93 18.61
C ARG A 167 -11.22 -12.24 17.38
N GLU A 168 -11.84 -12.48 16.23
CA GLU A 168 -11.18 -12.77 14.97
C GLU A 168 -10.38 -11.58 14.50
N ALA A 169 -10.95 -10.36 14.57
CA ALA A 169 -10.23 -9.14 14.27
C ALA A 169 -9.02 -8.94 15.20
N GLN A 170 -9.19 -9.16 16.49
CA GLN A 170 -8.08 -9.05 17.45
C GLN A 170 -6.94 -10.02 17.11
N ILE A 171 -7.25 -11.29 16.79
CA ILE A 171 -6.27 -12.32 16.42
C ILE A 171 -5.54 -11.95 15.10
N ALA A 172 -6.22 -11.30 14.16
CA ALA A 172 -5.61 -10.91 12.88
C ALA A 172 -4.38 -10.01 13.08
N PHE A 173 -4.42 -9.12 14.07
CA PHE A 173 -3.35 -8.18 14.36
C PHE A 173 -2.29 -8.69 15.35
N GLN A 174 -2.43 -9.89 15.91
CA GLN A 174 -1.49 -10.45 16.89
C GLN A 174 -0.25 -11.04 16.21
N LEU A 175 0.78 -10.23 16.03
CA LEU A 175 2.06 -10.67 15.45
C LEU A 175 2.88 -11.59 16.38
N ASP A 176 2.60 -11.62 17.65
CA ASP A 176 3.21 -12.51 18.65
C ASP A 176 2.80 -13.98 18.45
N GLN A 177 1.76 -14.24 17.68
CA GLN A 177 1.39 -15.60 17.26
C GLN A 177 2.31 -16.16 16.15
N GLU A 178 3.06 -15.31 15.46
CA GLU A 178 4.04 -15.76 14.47
C GLU A 178 5.35 -16.15 15.15
N SER A 179 5.99 -17.19 14.63
CA SER A 179 7.26 -17.67 15.17
C SER A 179 8.33 -16.57 15.12
N GLU A 180 9.23 -16.56 16.11
CA GLU A 180 10.35 -15.62 16.11
C GLU A 180 11.21 -15.76 14.86
N GLN A 181 11.41 -17.01 14.38
CA GLN A 181 12.15 -17.28 13.16
C GLN A 181 11.50 -16.60 11.94
N LEU A 182 10.18 -16.68 11.79
CA LEU A 182 9.47 -16.02 10.69
C LEU A 182 9.56 -14.51 10.82
N ARG A 183 9.37 -13.97 12.01
CA ARG A 183 9.49 -12.53 12.27
C ARG A 183 10.88 -11.99 11.95
N GLN A 184 11.94 -12.77 12.24
CA GLN A 184 13.32 -12.43 11.86
C GLN A 184 13.55 -12.52 10.36
N ARG A 185 12.96 -13.50 9.67
CA ARG A 185 13.04 -13.64 8.21
C ARG A 185 12.50 -12.40 7.48
N TYR A 186 11.41 -11.81 7.96
CA TYR A 186 10.89 -10.54 7.44
C TYR A 186 11.73 -9.32 7.86
N GLY A 187 12.57 -9.46 8.86
CA GLY A 187 13.29 -8.36 9.50
C GLY A 187 12.48 -7.67 10.60
N ARG A 188 13.16 -7.33 11.71
CA ARG A 188 12.55 -6.74 12.92
C ARG A 188 12.34 -5.23 12.83
N ARG A 189 12.43 -4.64 11.62
CA ARG A 189 12.14 -3.24 11.35
C ARG A 189 10.67 -3.03 10.97
N THR A 190 10.22 -1.78 11.02
CA THR A 190 8.83 -1.39 10.69
C THR A 190 8.36 -2.01 9.39
N ILE A 191 9.15 -1.90 8.30
CA ILE A 191 8.76 -2.46 7.00
C ILE A 191 8.56 -3.98 7.05
N GLY A 192 9.49 -4.72 7.67
CA GLY A 192 9.42 -6.18 7.76
C GLY A 192 8.19 -6.65 8.53
N GLN A 193 7.96 -6.06 9.71
CA GLN A 193 6.80 -6.45 10.53
C GLN A 193 5.48 -5.93 9.93
N SER A 194 5.50 -4.84 9.16
CA SER A 194 4.33 -4.37 8.39
C SER A 194 3.98 -5.31 7.24
N CYS A 195 4.98 -5.81 6.49
CA CYS A 195 4.76 -6.82 5.45
C CYS A 195 4.25 -8.14 6.02
N LEU A 196 4.79 -8.59 7.16
CA LEU A 196 4.27 -9.78 7.85
C LEU A 196 2.82 -9.58 8.30
N LEU A 197 2.47 -8.41 8.84
CA LEU A 197 1.10 -8.10 9.20
C LEU A 197 0.20 -8.06 7.96
N ALA A 198 0.66 -7.47 6.85
CA ALA A 198 -0.09 -7.45 5.59
C ALA A 198 -0.41 -8.88 5.11
N ARG A 199 0.56 -9.80 5.11
CA ARG A 199 0.34 -11.21 4.77
C ARG A 199 -0.73 -11.84 5.66
N ARG A 200 -0.67 -11.61 6.98
CA ARG A 200 -1.68 -12.12 7.92
C ARG A 200 -3.08 -11.58 7.65
N LEU A 201 -3.19 -10.31 7.31
CA LEU A 201 -4.47 -9.66 7.01
C LEU A 201 -5.07 -10.21 5.72
N VAL A 202 -4.27 -10.33 4.65
CA VAL A 202 -4.70 -10.95 3.39
C VAL A 202 -5.14 -12.40 3.59
N GLN A 203 -4.38 -13.18 4.35
CA GLN A 203 -4.73 -14.56 4.71
C GLN A 203 -6.10 -14.67 5.43
N ARG A 204 -6.57 -13.59 6.03
CA ARG A 204 -7.88 -13.48 6.71
C ARG A 204 -8.92 -12.74 5.87
N GLY A 205 -8.69 -12.64 4.58
CA GLY A 205 -9.65 -12.11 3.63
C GLY A 205 -9.72 -10.58 3.56
N VAL A 206 -8.71 -9.84 4.07
CA VAL A 206 -8.61 -8.41 3.81
C VAL A 206 -8.21 -8.20 2.35
N PRO A 207 -9.06 -7.60 1.52
CA PRO A 207 -8.84 -7.53 0.08
C PRO A 207 -7.74 -6.54 -0.32
N PHE A 208 -7.46 -5.52 0.50
CA PHE A 208 -6.41 -4.54 0.18
C PHE A 208 -5.64 -4.08 1.42
N VAL A 209 -4.32 -4.15 1.37
CA VAL A 209 -3.44 -3.66 2.43
C VAL A 209 -2.41 -2.70 1.85
N THR A 210 -2.37 -1.48 2.36
CA THR A 210 -1.31 -0.50 2.05
C THR A 210 -0.22 -0.58 3.11
N VAL A 211 1.01 -0.89 2.71
CA VAL A 211 2.19 -0.82 3.58
C VAL A 211 2.95 0.45 3.27
N ASN A 212 3.01 1.36 4.24
CA ASN A 212 3.70 2.64 4.08
C ASN A 212 5.08 2.61 4.72
N TYR A 213 6.12 2.85 3.92
CA TYR A 213 7.51 2.85 4.37
C TYR A 213 8.17 4.21 4.14
N LYS A 214 8.37 4.94 5.21
CA LYS A 214 8.92 6.31 5.22
C LYS A 214 10.45 6.35 5.16
N GLY A 215 10.98 7.52 4.83
CA GLY A 215 12.40 7.82 4.94
C GLY A 215 13.17 7.92 3.62
N TRP A 216 12.49 7.71 2.50
CA TRP A 216 13.08 7.69 1.17
C TRP A 216 13.41 9.08 0.59
N ASP A 217 12.95 10.15 1.24
CA ASP A 217 13.25 11.53 0.83
C ASP A 217 14.67 11.92 1.26
N THR A 218 15.65 11.45 0.49
CA THR A 218 17.07 11.48 0.80
C THR A 218 17.81 12.60 0.07
N HIS A 219 17.49 13.85 0.40
CA HIS A 219 18.20 15.03 -0.14
C HIS A 219 19.63 15.20 0.40
N ASN A 220 20.05 14.40 1.38
CA ASN A 220 21.39 14.36 1.96
C ASN A 220 21.71 12.94 2.45
N ASP A 221 22.97 12.65 2.68
CA ASP A 221 23.47 11.43 3.32
C ASP A 221 22.86 10.14 2.75
N LEU A 222 22.69 10.10 1.41
CA LEU A 222 21.98 9.05 0.70
C LEU A 222 22.52 7.66 1.03
N VAL A 223 23.84 7.49 1.01
CA VAL A 223 24.46 6.17 1.22
C VAL A 223 24.16 5.68 2.62
N THR A 224 24.38 6.51 3.65
CA THR A 224 24.09 6.15 5.04
C THR A 224 22.63 5.79 5.23
N ARG A 225 21.70 6.58 4.70
CA ARG A 225 20.26 6.36 4.88
C ARG A 225 19.72 5.17 4.11
N LEU A 226 20.17 4.98 2.87
CA LEU A 226 19.66 3.93 2.01
C LEU A 226 20.36 2.59 2.20
N LYS A 227 21.70 2.59 2.44
CA LYS A 227 22.51 1.38 2.51
C LYS A 227 22.88 0.99 3.94
N ASP A 228 23.53 1.89 4.67
CA ASP A 228 24.21 1.55 5.91
C ASP A 228 23.32 1.67 7.16
N GLY A 229 22.28 2.49 7.10
CA GLY A 229 21.41 2.77 8.22
C GLY A 229 21.88 3.94 9.08
N TYR A 230 21.18 4.18 10.20
CA TYR A 230 21.48 5.29 11.08
C TYR A 230 22.70 5.00 11.96
N VAL A 231 23.52 6.02 12.20
CA VAL A 231 24.66 5.97 13.14
C VAL A 231 24.16 5.46 14.50
N GLY A 232 24.82 4.40 15.01
CA GLY A 232 24.46 3.77 16.29
C GLY A 232 23.47 2.60 16.22
N ALA A 233 22.96 2.23 15.07
CA ALA A 233 22.20 0.99 14.92
C ALA A 233 23.14 -0.21 15.01
N LYS A 234 22.91 -1.11 15.95
CA LYS A 234 23.70 -2.36 16.13
C LYS A 234 23.65 -3.29 14.92
N THR A 235 22.64 -3.16 14.11
CA THR A 235 22.50 -3.80 12.79
C THR A 235 22.36 -2.68 11.78
N PRO A 236 23.35 -2.44 10.92
CA PRO A 236 23.25 -1.44 9.88
C PRO A 236 22.23 -1.92 8.87
N VAL A 237 21.04 -1.39 8.97
CA VAL A 237 19.98 -1.74 8.01
C VAL A 237 19.45 -0.47 7.44
N GLY A 238 20.03 -0.04 6.33
CA GLY A 238 19.49 1.04 5.52
C GLY A 238 18.09 0.70 4.98
N LEU A 239 17.49 1.66 4.34
CA LEU A 239 16.13 1.51 3.82
C LEU A 239 16.05 0.39 2.76
N ILE A 240 17.04 0.32 1.85
CA ILE A 240 17.03 -0.68 0.78
C ILE A 240 17.25 -2.11 1.32
N PRO A 241 18.26 -2.42 2.14
CA PRO A 241 18.40 -3.75 2.72
C PRO A 241 17.21 -4.18 3.59
N SER A 242 16.57 -3.23 4.27
CA SER A 242 15.35 -3.52 5.05
C SER A 242 14.18 -3.88 4.13
N LEU A 243 14.03 -3.19 3.00
CA LEU A 243 13.02 -3.50 1.98
C LEU A 243 13.33 -4.84 1.30
N ASP A 244 14.58 -5.08 0.94
CA ASP A 244 15.04 -6.33 0.31
C ASP A 244 14.67 -7.55 1.16
N LEU A 245 14.93 -7.46 2.47
CA LEU A 245 14.60 -8.52 3.42
C LEU A 245 13.08 -8.70 3.55
N ALA A 246 12.34 -7.61 3.68
CA ALA A 246 10.88 -7.64 3.87
C ALA A 246 10.15 -8.15 2.63
N LEU A 247 10.51 -7.64 1.45
CA LEU A 247 9.88 -7.99 0.18
C LEU A 247 10.15 -9.43 -0.21
N SER A 248 11.41 -9.86 -0.12
CA SER A 248 11.78 -11.25 -0.43
C SER A 248 11.07 -12.24 0.50
N ALA A 249 10.99 -11.92 1.80
CA ALA A 249 10.27 -12.74 2.76
C ALA A 249 8.76 -12.79 2.46
N LEU A 250 8.15 -11.66 2.08
CA LEU A 250 6.73 -11.58 1.73
C LEU A 250 6.39 -12.45 0.52
N ILE A 251 7.13 -12.31 -0.58
CA ILE A 251 6.89 -13.08 -1.80
C ILE A 251 7.08 -14.58 -1.53
N GLN A 252 8.17 -14.97 -0.85
CA GLN A 252 8.41 -16.36 -0.50
C GLN A 252 7.34 -16.94 0.42
N ASP A 253 6.88 -16.19 1.41
CA ASP A 253 5.84 -16.62 2.35
C ASP A 253 4.50 -16.79 1.64
N LEU A 254 4.09 -15.82 0.80
CA LEU A 254 2.90 -15.93 -0.04
C LEU A 254 2.97 -17.17 -0.95
N LYS A 255 4.11 -17.42 -1.58
CA LYS A 255 4.34 -18.60 -2.44
C LYS A 255 4.26 -19.90 -1.64
N GLN A 256 4.89 -19.97 -0.46
CA GLN A 256 4.85 -21.14 0.43
C GLN A 256 3.45 -21.43 0.97
N GLN A 257 2.63 -20.40 1.15
CA GLN A 257 1.24 -20.53 1.59
C GLN A 257 0.25 -20.79 0.44
N GLY A 258 0.72 -20.83 -0.82
CA GLY A 258 -0.14 -20.95 -1.99
C GLY A 258 -1.03 -19.73 -2.25
N MET A 259 -0.60 -18.57 -1.79
CA MET A 259 -1.39 -17.32 -1.87
C MET A 259 -0.86 -16.34 -2.93
N LEU A 260 0.33 -16.58 -3.50
CA LEU A 260 0.97 -15.61 -4.39
C LEU A 260 0.17 -15.38 -5.67
N ASP A 261 -0.42 -16.43 -6.24
CA ASP A 261 -1.20 -16.34 -7.48
C ASP A 261 -2.47 -15.51 -7.32
N ASP A 262 -3.03 -15.46 -6.11
CA ASP A 262 -4.24 -14.69 -5.77
C ASP A 262 -3.94 -13.35 -5.07
N THR A 263 -2.66 -13.00 -4.88
CA THR A 263 -2.25 -11.79 -4.16
C THR A 263 -1.32 -10.95 -5.01
N LEU A 264 -1.83 -9.83 -5.52
CA LEU A 264 -1.01 -8.85 -6.22
C LEU A 264 -0.17 -8.04 -5.24
N VAL A 265 1.14 -8.05 -5.40
CA VAL A 265 2.11 -7.23 -4.65
C VAL A 265 2.65 -6.14 -5.57
N VAL A 266 2.47 -4.88 -5.20
CA VAL A 266 2.99 -3.72 -5.93
C VAL A 266 3.90 -2.91 -5.03
N VAL A 267 5.14 -2.65 -5.49
CA VAL A 267 6.10 -1.78 -4.79
C VAL A 267 6.36 -0.56 -5.67
N MET A 268 6.03 0.62 -5.16
CA MET A 268 6.15 1.86 -5.90
C MET A 268 6.45 3.04 -4.97
N GLY A 269 6.99 4.12 -5.52
CA GLY A 269 7.11 5.43 -4.88
C GLY A 269 6.40 6.48 -5.74
N GLU A 270 6.27 7.70 -5.21
CA GLU A 270 5.56 8.79 -5.88
C GLU A 270 6.31 9.39 -7.07
N PHE A 271 7.64 9.28 -7.08
CA PHE A 271 8.54 9.66 -8.17
C PHE A 271 9.96 9.10 -7.95
N GLY A 272 10.84 9.29 -8.94
CA GLY A 272 12.25 8.92 -8.85
C GLY A 272 13.14 9.99 -8.21
N ARG A 273 14.44 9.75 -8.30
CA ARG A 273 15.47 10.64 -7.77
C ARG A 273 16.48 10.99 -8.87
N THR A 274 17.09 12.20 -8.77
CA THR A 274 18.04 12.67 -9.76
C THR A 274 19.14 11.66 -10.04
N PRO A 275 19.55 11.44 -11.29
CA PRO A 275 20.63 10.52 -11.64
C PRO A 275 21.98 10.89 -11.01
N LYS A 276 22.19 12.18 -10.75
CA LYS A 276 23.40 12.71 -10.11
C LYS A 276 23.15 13.08 -8.66
N LEU A 277 24.14 12.91 -7.82
CA LEU A 277 24.14 13.42 -6.44
C LEU A 277 24.21 14.95 -6.46
N ASN A 278 23.49 15.55 -5.50
CA ASN A 278 23.60 16.96 -5.20
C ASN A 278 24.80 17.25 -4.27
N THR A 279 25.08 18.51 -3.99
CA THR A 279 26.22 18.95 -3.16
C THR A 279 26.18 18.48 -1.71
N ARG A 280 25.03 17.98 -1.25
CA ARG A 280 24.84 17.43 0.11
C ARG A 280 24.95 15.91 0.18
N GLY A 281 25.40 15.28 -0.91
CA GLY A 281 25.50 13.81 -0.99
C GLY A 281 24.16 13.09 -1.06
N GLY A 282 23.10 13.78 -1.47
CA GLY A 282 21.76 13.24 -1.65
C GLY A 282 21.29 13.29 -3.10
N ARG A 283 20.02 13.00 -3.31
CA ARG A 283 19.33 13.10 -4.60
C ARG A 283 18.03 13.87 -4.44
N ASP A 284 17.74 14.74 -5.39
CA ASP A 284 16.52 15.53 -5.41
C ASP A 284 15.39 14.81 -6.19
N HIS A 285 14.20 15.37 -6.19
CA HIS A 285 13.04 14.77 -6.86
C HIS A 285 13.24 14.72 -8.38
N TRP A 286 12.92 13.57 -9.00
CA TRP A 286 13.05 13.36 -10.43
C TRP A 286 11.89 12.53 -10.98
N PRO A 287 10.76 13.15 -11.32
CA PRO A 287 9.59 12.44 -11.79
C PRO A 287 9.70 11.95 -13.25
N ARG A 288 10.73 12.33 -13.97
CA ARG A 288 10.87 12.06 -15.42
C ARG A 288 11.08 10.59 -15.74
N VAL A 289 11.73 9.83 -14.85
CA VAL A 289 11.84 8.37 -14.99
C VAL A 289 12.04 7.71 -13.63
N PHE A 290 11.27 6.66 -13.36
CA PHE A 290 11.39 5.86 -12.15
C PHE A 290 10.80 4.47 -12.34
N SER A 291 10.80 3.65 -11.28
CA SER A 291 10.47 2.23 -11.38
C SER A 291 9.38 1.83 -10.40
N ALA A 292 8.63 0.79 -10.77
CA ALA A 292 7.77 0.01 -9.87
C ALA A 292 8.05 -1.48 -10.07
N LEU A 293 7.70 -2.28 -9.05
CA LEU A 293 7.83 -3.73 -9.06
C LEU A 293 6.46 -4.36 -8.81
N PHE A 294 6.19 -5.45 -9.52
CA PHE A 294 4.98 -6.26 -9.41
C PHE A 294 5.33 -7.71 -9.14
N ALA A 295 4.50 -8.40 -8.37
CA ALA A 295 4.60 -9.84 -8.16
C ALA A 295 3.23 -10.44 -7.84
N GLY A 296 3.02 -11.70 -8.20
CA GLY A 296 1.79 -12.42 -7.91
C GLY A 296 0.55 -11.85 -8.60
N GLY A 297 -0.63 -12.34 -8.23
CA GLY A 297 -1.90 -11.86 -8.76
C GLY A 297 -2.02 -11.97 -10.30
N GLY A 298 -1.42 -13.02 -10.89
CA GLY A 298 -1.42 -13.22 -12.35
C GLY A 298 -0.33 -12.44 -13.10
N VAL A 299 0.58 -11.75 -12.41
CA VAL A 299 1.70 -11.03 -13.05
C VAL A 299 2.67 -12.02 -13.68
N ALA A 300 3.01 -11.81 -14.95
CA ALA A 300 4.07 -12.54 -15.64
C ALA A 300 5.43 -12.20 -15.00
N GLY A 301 6.02 -13.14 -14.28
CA GLY A 301 7.33 -12.98 -13.67
C GLY A 301 8.48 -12.97 -14.70
N GLY A 302 9.66 -12.54 -14.30
CA GLY A 302 10.84 -12.49 -15.16
C GLY A 302 10.82 -11.33 -16.17
N GLN A 303 9.90 -10.38 -16.04
CA GLN A 303 9.75 -9.28 -17.00
C GLN A 303 10.51 -8.03 -16.55
N ILE A 304 11.26 -7.44 -17.48
CA ILE A 304 11.90 -6.12 -17.32
C ILE A 304 11.32 -5.20 -18.39
N ILE A 305 10.38 -4.36 -18.00
CA ILE A 305 9.53 -3.58 -18.90
C ILE A 305 10.05 -2.16 -19.01
N GLY A 306 10.27 -1.71 -20.24
CA GLY A 306 10.78 -0.40 -20.59
C GLY A 306 12.23 -0.15 -20.18
N ALA A 307 12.76 0.99 -20.57
CA ALA A 307 14.11 1.40 -20.24
C ALA A 307 14.24 2.93 -20.16
N SER A 308 15.16 3.41 -19.32
CA SER A 308 15.64 4.80 -19.36
C SER A 308 16.68 4.98 -20.45
N ASP A 309 16.98 6.24 -20.75
CA ASP A 309 18.18 6.59 -21.50
C ASP A 309 19.47 6.20 -20.76
N ARG A 310 20.61 6.36 -21.41
CA ARG A 310 21.93 5.97 -20.88
C ARG A 310 22.31 6.73 -19.60
N THR A 311 21.77 7.92 -19.40
CA THR A 311 22.05 8.76 -18.24
C THR A 311 21.04 8.62 -17.11
N GLY A 312 19.94 7.88 -17.33
CA GLY A 312 18.85 7.71 -16.35
C GLY A 312 18.01 8.98 -16.16
N GLU A 313 17.98 9.85 -17.17
CA GLU A 313 17.30 11.15 -17.09
C GLU A 313 15.87 11.12 -17.65
N SER A 314 15.60 10.24 -18.61
CA SER A 314 14.30 10.15 -19.28
C SER A 314 14.00 8.71 -19.72
N PRO A 315 12.74 8.34 -19.92
CA PRO A 315 12.41 7.06 -20.53
C PRO A 315 12.86 7.08 -22.01
N LYS A 316 13.55 6.01 -22.42
CA LYS A 316 13.95 5.77 -23.80
C LYS A 316 12.99 4.83 -24.52
N ASP A 317 12.50 3.85 -23.78
CA ASP A 317 11.66 2.79 -24.31
C ASP A 317 10.40 2.64 -23.44
N ASN A 318 9.26 2.39 -24.09
CA ASN A 318 7.97 2.14 -23.49
C ASN A 318 7.65 3.07 -22.29
N PRO A 319 7.51 4.40 -22.50
CA PRO A 319 7.16 5.33 -21.41
C PRO A 319 5.78 4.99 -20.86
N ILE A 320 5.70 4.83 -19.55
CA ILE A 320 4.50 4.43 -18.80
C ILE A 320 4.10 5.55 -17.85
N THR A 321 2.85 5.96 -17.90
CA THR A 321 2.31 6.99 -16.98
C THR A 321 1.71 6.36 -15.72
N PRO A 322 1.54 7.11 -14.61
CA PRO A 322 0.76 6.64 -13.47
C PRO A 322 -0.68 6.23 -13.81
N ALA A 323 -1.27 6.81 -14.85
CA ALA A 323 -2.59 6.42 -15.34
C ALA A 323 -2.57 5.04 -16.00
N ASP A 324 -1.52 4.70 -16.75
CA ASP A 324 -1.32 3.37 -17.34
C ASP A 324 -1.06 2.32 -16.24
N LEU A 325 -0.28 2.72 -15.22
CA LEU A 325 -0.05 1.88 -14.05
C LEU A 325 -1.34 1.57 -13.32
N ALA A 326 -2.19 2.58 -13.12
CA ALA A 326 -3.52 2.42 -12.51
C ALA A 326 -4.42 1.49 -13.33
N ALA A 327 -4.44 1.65 -14.65
CA ALA A 327 -5.19 0.77 -15.53
C ALA A 327 -4.73 -0.69 -15.42
N SER A 328 -3.41 -0.91 -15.31
CA SER A 328 -2.82 -2.24 -15.15
C SER A 328 -3.15 -2.86 -13.79
N ILE A 329 -3.08 -2.07 -12.70
CA ILE A 329 -3.46 -2.53 -11.36
C ILE A 329 -4.93 -2.94 -11.33
N TYR A 330 -5.85 -2.11 -11.85
CA TYR A 330 -7.26 -2.48 -11.90
C TYR A 330 -7.50 -3.73 -12.75
N HIS A 331 -6.85 -3.85 -13.90
CA HIS A 331 -6.95 -5.02 -14.76
C HIS A 331 -6.53 -6.30 -14.03
N LEU A 332 -5.37 -6.29 -13.37
CA LEU A 332 -4.85 -7.41 -12.56
C LEU A 332 -5.77 -7.75 -11.37
N LEU A 333 -6.49 -6.77 -10.82
CA LEU A 333 -7.52 -6.98 -9.80
C LEU A 333 -8.88 -7.48 -10.38
N GLY A 334 -8.95 -7.76 -11.67
CA GLY A 334 -10.20 -8.18 -12.35
C GLY A 334 -11.24 -7.07 -12.43
N ILE A 335 -10.80 -5.81 -12.42
CA ILE A 335 -11.65 -4.63 -12.53
C ILE A 335 -11.41 -3.98 -13.89
N ASN A 336 -12.48 -3.77 -14.68
CA ASN A 336 -12.36 -3.04 -15.94
C ASN A 336 -11.93 -1.58 -15.65
N PRO A 337 -10.77 -1.10 -16.13
CA PRO A 337 -10.30 0.27 -15.91
C PRO A 337 -11.25 1.35 -16.44
N ALA A 338 -12.11 1.01 -17.40
CA ALA A 338 -13.12 1.91 -17.96
C ALA A 338 -14.40 2.01 -17.12
N THR A 339 -14.53 1.21 -16.06
CA THR A 339 -15.68 1.26 -15.15
C THR A 339 -15.86 2.68 -14.62
N GLN A 340 -17.12 3.10 -14.48
CA GLN A 340 -17.49 4.39 -13.94
C GLN A 340 -18.12 4.22 -12.55
N LEU A 341 -17.75 5.11 -11.64
CA LEU A 341 -18.38 5.23 -10.33
C LEU A 341 -19.06 6.59 -10.24
N PRO A 342 -20.27 6.68 -9.64
CA PRO A 342 -20.95 7.95 -9.43
C PRO A 342 -20.29 8.74 -8.31
N THR A 343 -20.13 10.03 -8.49
CA THR A 343 -19.85 11.00 -7.42
C THR A 343 -21.10 11.23 -6.56
N SER A 344 -20.98 11.93 -5.45
CA SER A 344 -22.11 12.23 -4.55
C SER A 344 -23.24 13.03 -5.26
N ASP A 345 -22.92 13.79 -6.31
CA ASP A 345 -23.89 14.51 -7.16
C ASP A 345 -24.34 13.68 -8.39
N GLY A 346 -24.00 12.40 -8.44
CA GLY A 346 -24.45 11.46 -9.48
C GLY A 346 -23.66 11.50 -10.78
N ARG A 347 -22.60 12.29 -10.90
CA ARG A 347 -21.78 12.32 -12.13
C ARG A 347 -20.94 11.06 -12.25
N PRO A 348 -20.94 10.39 -13.42
CA PRO A 348 -20.11 9.22 -13.64
C PRO A 348 -18.65 9.63 -13.86
N VAL A 349 -17.74 9.04 -13.06
CA VAL A 349 -16.30 9.23 -13.18
C VAL A 349 -15.63 7.90 -13.45
N ARG A 350 -14.79 7.82 -14.48
CA ARG A 350 -14.03 6.60 -14.82
C ARG A 350 -13.02 6.29 -13.73
N LEU A 351 -12.68 5.01 -13.55
CA LEU A 351 -11.61 4.58 -12.64
C LEU A 351 -10.22 5.05 -13.10
N THR A 352 -10.02 5.16 -14.41
CA THR A 352 -8.80 5.71 -15.00
C THR A 352 -9.10 6.74 -16.07
N PRO A 353 -8.21 7.71 -16.30
CA PRO A 353 -8.36 8.68 -17.39
C PRO A 353 -8.59 8.00 -18.74
N ALA A 354 -9.36 8.64 -19.63
CA ALA A 354 -9.51 8.16 -21.00
C ALA A 354 -8.15 8.10 -21.71
N GLY A 355 -7.90 7.03 -22.45
CA GLY A 355 -6.62 6.79 -23.13
C GLY A 355 -5.56 6.11 -22.29
N SER A 356 -5.81 5.81 -20.99
CA SER A 356 -4.92 4.96 -20.20
C SER A 356 -4.88 3.54 -20.78
N ARG A 357 -3.69 2.97 -20.86
CA ARG A 357 -3.47 1.62 -21.42
C ARG A 357 -3.06 0.64 -20.34
N VAL A 358 -3.46 -0.61 -20.45
CA VAL A 358 -2.94 -1.72 -19.67
C VAL A 358 -1.53 -2.07 -20.19
N ILE A 359 -0.61 -2.32 -19.31
CA ILE A 359 0.75 -2.78 -19.63
C ILE A 359 0.66 -4.28 -19.93
N SER A 360 0.60 -4.62 -21.21
CA SER A 360 0.39 -6.00 -21.68
C SER A 360 1.46 -6.98 -21.23
N GLU A 361 2.68 -6.50 -20.99
CA GLU A 361 3.81 -7.32 -20.55
C GLU A 361 3.70 -7.77 -19.08
N LEU A 362 2.74 -7.23 -18.33
CA LEU A 362 2.46 -7.66 -16.95
C LEU A 362 1.51 -8.89 -16.87
N THR A 363 0.82 -9.22 -17.99
CA THR A 363 -0.24 -10.25 -18.02
C THR A 363 0.13 -11.43 -18.90
#